data_e4d482be46de58d87fe4ac013b669189
#
_entry.id   e4d482be46de58d87fe4ac013b669189
#
_cell.length_a   1.000
_cell.length_b   1.000
_cell.length_c   1.000
_cell.angle_alpha   90.00
_cell.angle_beta   90.00
_cell.angle_gamma   90.00
#
_symmetry.space_group_name_H-M   'P 1'
#
loop_
_entity.id
_entity.type
_entity.pdbx_description
1 polymer ?
#
loop_
_entity_poly.entity_id
_entity_poly.type
_entity_poly.pdbx_seq_one_letter_code
_entity_poly.pdbx_strand_id
1 'polypeptide(L)'
;WSTYALVDEQEKAASDELSDTLATKQSFSSSKAISYAKKHARNPNTPAYPAYGSDRTNFVSQCIKAGGKSFTYAPSYKTKPDKYGTTKYWYSYHYTSSNPYHRYKQSTAFMRVSDFYTYWKNKGANIISCKNRTTLQDKAKLGDVVQLAKKNSSGKTVYYHTIIITGRKKGDWKYSARSNSAVDASISKIASTNTFRIIRIK
;
A
#
# COMPACT_ATOMS: atom_id res chain seq x y z
N TRP A 1 4.07 -2.93 -25.91
CA TRP A 1 3.80 -2.52 -25.22
C TRP A 1 3.46 -2.61 -25.49
N SER A 2 3.61 -2.47 -26.25
CA SER A 2 3.22 -1.90 -25.80
C SER A 2 3.04 -1.97 -25.91
N THR A 3 2.87 -1.24 -26.34
CA THR A 3 2.52 -0.71 -26.00
C THR A 3 2.71 -0.40 -25.97
N TYR A 4 3.15 0.01 -26.51
CA TYR A 4 3.20 0.78 -25.94
C TYR A 4 3.09 1.12 -26.45
N ALA A 5 2.99 1.36 -27.19
CA ALA A 5 2.69 2.10 -27.14
C ALA A 5 2.50 2.17 -27.69
N LEU A 6 2.48 2.10 -28.45
CA LEU A 6 2.16 2.55 -28.42
C LEU A 6 2.12 2.58 -28.70
N VAL A 7 2.43 2.94 -29.27
CA VAL A 7 2.32 3.40 -29.01
C VAL A 7 2.21 3.74 -29.08
N ASP A 8 2.19 4.12 -29.40
CA ASP A 8 1.95 4.76 -29.01
C ASP A 8 1.39 5.11 -29.12
N GLU A 9 1.16 5.26 -29.67
CA GLU A 9 0.61 5.74 -29.24
C GLU A 9 0.21 5.80 -29.27
N GLN A 10 0.42 6.11 -30.24
CA GLN A 10 0.06 6.05 -30.02
C GLN A 10 0.60 6.42 -29.49
N GLU A 11 1.14 6.77 -29.52
CA GLU A 11 1.50 6.95 -28.67
C GLU A 11 1.56 7.96 -28.25
N LYS A 12 1.38 8.95 -27.98
CA LYS A 12 1.08 9.62 -27.31
C LYS A 12 0.61 10.25 -27.42
N ALA A 13 0.64 11.33 -28.36
CA ALA A 13 -0.45 11.42 -27.77
C ALA A 13 -0.30 10.39 -27.81
N ALA A 14 0.12 10.42 -28.78
CA ALA A 14 0.61 9.31 -28.32
C ALA A 14 1.57 9.54 -27.28
N SER A 15 2.21 10.70 -27.15
CA SER A 15 2.95 10.75 -25.94
C SER A 15 2.08 11.03 -24.77
N ASP A 16 1.21 11.98 -24.84
CA ASP A 16 0.20 12.07 -23.82
C ASP A 16 -0.71 10.90 -23.92
N GLU A 17 -1.05 10.50 -25.11
CA GLU A 17 -1.75 9.29 -25.27
C GLU A 17 -0.92 8.12 -24.80
N LEU A 18 0.35 8.14 -25.02
CA LEU A 18 1.23 7.15 -24.45
C LEU A 18 1.34 7.33 -22.96
N SER A 19 1.41 8.54 -22.48
CA SER A 19 1.38 8.83 -21.07
C SER A 19 0.06 8.39 -20.45
N ASP A 20 -1.04 8.68 -21.10
CA ASP A 20 -2.35 8.21 -20.65
C ASP A 20 -2.46 6.71 -20.74
N THR A 21 -1.90 6.11 -21.77
CA THR A 21 -1.86 4.67 -21.91
C THR A 21 -1.03 4.03 -20.80
N LEU A 22 0.11 4.62 -20.46
CA LEU A 22 0.92 4.14 -19.35
C LEU A 22 0.21 4.33 -18.02
N ALA A 23 -0.46 5.45 -17.82
CA ALA A 23 -1.26 5.68 -16.64
C ALA A 23 -2.38 4.65 -16.53
N THR A 24 -3.04 4.33 -17.62
CA THR A 24 -4.07 3.30 -17.65
C THR A 24 -3.49 1.93 -17.29
N LYS A 25 -2.32 1.58 -17.82
CA LYS A 25 -1.66 0.32 -17.47
C LYS A 25 -1.27 0.26 -16.01
N GLN A 26 -1.04 1.40 -15.39
CA GLN A 26 -0.66 1.46 -13.99
C GLN A 26 -1.83 1.80 -13.08
N SER A 27 -3.05 1.86 -13.62
CA SER A 27 -4.21 2.12 -12.77
C SER A 27 -4.42 0.98 -11.79
N PHE A 28 -4.86 1.36 -10.60
CA PHE A 28 -5.00 0.46 -9.49
C PHE A 28 -6.29 -0.36 -9.60
N SER A 29 -6.18 -1.68 -9.45
CA SER A 29 -7.32 -2.58 -9.37
C SER A 29 -7.64 -2.90 -7.91
N SER A 30 -8.70 -2.33 -7.39
CA SER A 30 -9.17 -2.62 -6.03
C SER A 30 -9.48 -4.10 -5.85
N SER A 31 -10.12 -4.74 -6.84
CA SER A 31 -10.50 -6.15 -6.71
C SER A 31 -9.28 -7.07 -6.58
N LYS A 32 -8.22 -6.81 -7.34
CA LYS A 32 -7.00 -7.61 -7.25
C LYS A 32 -6.29 -7.39 -5.92
N ALA A 33 -6.24 -6.14 -5.46
CA ALA A 33 -5.65 -5.82 -4.16
C ALA A 33 -6.41 -6.49 -3.02
N ILE A 34 -7.74 -6.46 -3.08
CA ILE A 34 -8.61 -7.09 -2.08
C ILE A 34 -8.43 -8.61 -2.08
N SER A 35 -8.39 -9.23 -3.25
CA SER A 35 -8.19 -10.68 -3.35
C SER A 35 -6.85 -11.08 -2.71
N TYR A 36 -5.79 -10.33 -2.99
CA TYR A 36 -4.49 -10.56 -2.37
C TYR A 36 -4.57 -10.40 -0.85
N ALA A 37 -5.22 -9.36 -0.38
CA ALA A 37 -5.33 -9.07 1.04
C ALA A 37 -6.02 -10.22 1.78
N LYS A 38 -7.15 -10.70 1.25
CA LYS A 38 -7.90 -11.79 1.87
C LYS A 38 -7.11 -13.09 1.90
N LYS A 39 -6.32 -13.34 0.86
CA LYS A 39 -5.51 -14.55 0.76
C LYS A 39 -4.33 -14.55 1.74
N HIS A 40 -3.71 -13.40 1.94
CA HIS A 40 -2.41 -13.34 2.61
C HIS A 40 -2.38 -12.61 3.95
N ALA A 41 -3.50 -12.05 4.41
CA ALA A 41 -3.50 -11.37 5.72
C ALA A 41 -3.11 -12.32 6.86
N ARG A 42 -3.55 -13.57 6.81
CA ARG A 42 -3.20 -14.59 7.80
C ARG A 42 -2.23 -15.63 7.28
N ASN A 43 -1.90 -15.57 6.01
CA ASN A 43 -1.02 -16.53 5.35
C ASN A 43 0.02 -15.77 4.53
N PRO A 44 1.12 -15.35 5.17
CA PRO A 44 2.12 -14.52 4.51
C PRO A 44 2.60 -15.10 3.20
N ASN A 45 2.80 -14.25 2.20
CA ASN A 45 3.29 -14.66 0.89
C ASN A 45 4.81 -14.81 0.92
N THR A 46 5.27 -15.82 1.63
CA THR A 46 6.68 -16.18 1.71
C THR A 46 6.99 -17.30 0.74
N PRO A 47 8.18 -17.36 0.14
CA PRO A 47 9.29 -16.44 0.36
C PRO A 47 9.30 -15.19 -0.53
N ALA A 48 8.22 -14.89 -1.27
CA ALA A 48 8.20 -13.73 -2.17
C ALA A 48 8.47 -12.42 -1.43
N TYR A 49 7.96 -12.30 -0.22
CA TYR A 49 8.15 -11.13 0.63
C TYR A 49 8.56 -11.55 2.03
N PRO A 50 9.24 -10.67 2.79
CA PRO A 50 9.51 -10.95 4.18
C PRO A 50 8.22 -10.89 5.00
N ALA A 51 8.14 -11.70 6.04
CA ALA A 51 7.07 -11.63 7.03
C ALA A 51 7.63 -11.02 8.30
N TYR A 52 7.26 -9.78 8.58
CA TYR A 52 7.72 -9.09 9.79
C TYR A 52 6.83 -9.42 10.99
N GLY A 53 7.43 -9.55 12.16
CA GLY A 53 6.68 -9.73 13.39
C GLY A 53 5.82 -8.52 13.74
N SER A 54 6.32 -7.32 13.42
CA SER A 54 5.55 -6.08 13.50
C SER A 54 5.41 -5.51 12.10
N ASP A 55 4.36 -5.90 11.41
CA ASP A 55 4.12 -5.50 10.03
C ASP A 55 3.15 -4.33 10.01
N ARG A 56 3.66 -3.13 9.81
CA ARG A 56 2.84 -1.92 9.85
C ARG A 56 2.38 -1.47 8.47
N THR A 57 3.08 -1.84 7.41
CA THR A 57 2.81 -1.31 6.07
C THR A 57 3.21 -2.27 4.95
N ASN A 58 4.20 -3.13 5.19
CA ASN A 58 4.72 -4.07 4.19
C ASN A 58 3.61 -4.90 3.54
N PHE A 59 2.66 -5.40 4.32
CA PHE A 59 1.55 -6.18 3.80
C PHE A 59 0.67 -5.37 2.84
N VAL A 60 0.32 -4.14 3.22
CA VAL A 60 -0.53 -3.29 2.37
C VAL A 60 0.19 -2.92 1.08
N SER A 61 1.49 -2.67 1.14
CA SER A 61 2.29 -2.46 -0.09
C SER A 61 2.20 -3.66 -1.02
N GLN A 62 2.23 -4.88 -0.48
CA GLN A 62 2.04 -6.08 -1.29
C GLN A 62 0.67 -6.10 -1.97
N CYS A 63 -0.37 -5.69 -1.25
CA CYS A 63 -1.72 -5.60 -1.82
C CYS A 63 -1.76 -4.61 -2.98
N ILE A 64 -1.10 -3.46 -2.84
CA ILE A 64 -1.06 -2.45 -3.90
C ILE A 64 -0.29 -2.98 -5.11
N LYS A 65 0.80 -3.70 -4.90
CA LYS A 65 1.55 -4.35 -5.98
C LYS A 65 0.66 -5.36 -6.71
N ALA A 66 -0.06 -6.18 -5.97
CA ALA A 66 -1.01 -7.14 -6.54
C ALA A 66 -2.14 -6.44 -7.30
N GLY A 67 -2.50 -5.24 -6.87
CA GLY A 67 -3.49 -4.39 -7.54
C GLY A 67 -2.99 -3.73 -8.81
N GLY A 68 -1.74 -3.97 -9.21
CA GLY A 68 -1.22 -3.58 -10.52
C GLY A 68 -0.24 -2.41 -10.50
N LYS A 69 0.08 -1.84 -9.35
CA LYS A 69 1.06 -0.75 -9.32
C LYS A 69 2.47 -1.31 -9.48
N SER A 70 3.27 -0.64 -10.30
CA SER A 70 4.64 -1.05 -10.57
C SER A 70 5.57 -0.55 -9.46
N PHE A 71 6.59 -1.36 -9.14
CA PHE A 71 7.66 -0.88 -8.28
C PHE A 71 8.41 0.27 -8.95
N THR A 72 8.86 1.22 -8.13
CA THR A 72 9.80 2.25 -8.54
C THR A 72 11.11 1.96 -7.81
N TYR A 73 12.06 1.40 -8.54
CA TYR A 73 13.35 1.01 -7.97
C TYR A 73 14.29 2.20 -7.84
N ALA A 74 15.03 2.26 -6.74
CA ALA A 74 16.11 3.22 -6.61
C ALA A 74 17.23 2.88 -7.59
N PRO A 75 17.94 3.89 -8.12
CA PRO A 75 19.16 3.63 -8.90
C PRO A 75 20.12 2.77 -8.07
N SER A 76 20.68 1.75 -8.70
CA SER A 76 21.59 0.82 -8.03
C SER A 76 20.98 0.17 -6.77
N TYR A 77 19.69 -0.12 -6.84
CA TYR A 77 18.97 -0.68 -5.67
C TYR A 77 19.60 -1.97 -5.15
N LYS A 78 20.23 -2.75 -6.02
CA LYS A 78 20.88 -4.00 -5.62
C LYS A 78 22.11 -3.79 -4.72
N THR A 79 22.65 -2.59 -4.70
CA THR A 79 23.78 -2.24 -3.84
C THR A 79 23.37 -1.40 -2.64
N LYS A 80 22.09 -1.05 -2.53
CA LYS A 80 21.58 -0.29 -1.40
C LYS A 80 21.41 -1.19 -0.18
N PRO A 81 21.34 -0.60 1.02
CA PRO A 81 21.00 -1.38 2.23
C PRO A 81 19.71 -2.16 2.07
N ASP A 82 19.57 -3.25 2.82
CA ASP A 82 18.37 -4.07 2.81
C ASP A 82 17.12 -3.29 3.21
N LYS A 83 17.26 -2.26 4.04
CA LYS A 83 16.21 -1.31 4.36
C LYS A 83 16.68 0.08 3.96
N TYR A 84 16.38 0.45 2.72
CA TYR A 84 16.85 1.72 2.17
C TYR A 84 15.89 2.85 2.51
N GLY A 85 16.37 3.84 3.26
CA GLY A 85 15.59 5.00 3.69
C GLY A 85 15.31 5.95 2.54
N THR A 86 14.08 5.97 2.06
CA THR A 86 13.68 6.85 0.95
C THR A 86 12.17 6.99 0.90
N THR A 87 11.70 8.17 0.48
CA THR A 87 10.30 8.41 0.14
C THR A 87 10.08 8.55 -1.35
N LYS A 88 11.14 8.37 -2.15
CA LYS A 88 11.09 8.56 -3.61
C LYS A 88 10.92 7.25 -4.37
N TYR A 89 11.23 6.13 -3.75
CA TYR A 89 11.23 4.82 -4.38
C TYR A 89 10.41 3.85 -3.53
N TRP A 90 9.68 2.98 -4.21
CA TRP A 90 8.77 2.03 -3.56
C TRP A 90 8.98 0.68 -4.20
N TYR A 91 9.66 -0.23 -3.48
CA TYR A 91 10.00 -1.53 -4.03
C TYR A 91 10.30 -2.56 -2.94
N SER A 92 10.21 -3.81 -3.35
CA SER A 92 10.69 -4.97 -2.59
C SER A 92 11.40 -5.89 -3.57
N TYR A 93 12.63 -6.26 -3.26
CA TYR A 93 13.44 -7.12 -4.09
C TYR A 93 13.88 -8.33 -3.28
N HIS A 94 13.41 -9.51 -3.70
CA HIS A 94 13.78 -10.77 -3.07
C HIS A 94 15.03 -11.31 -3.75
N TYR A 95 16.09 -11.49 -2.99
CA TYR A 95 17.28 -12.12 -3.50
C TYR A 95 17.72 -13.23 -2.55
N THR A 96 18.35 -14.26 -3.09
CA THR A 96 18.89 -15.34 -2.27
C THR A 96 20.39 -15.16 -2.15
N SER A 97 20.93 -15.39 -0.96
CA SER A 97 22.36 -15.52 -0.80
C SER A 97 22.75 -16.98 -1.11
N SER A 98 24.03 -17.26 -1.16
CA SER A 98 24.52 -18.64 -1.29
C SER A 98 24.13 -19.55 -0.11
N ASN A 99 23.51 -19.02 0.87
CA ASN A 99 23.01 -19.66 2.08
C ASN A 99 21.50 -19.92 1.90
N PRO A 100 20.88 -20.93 2.54
CA PRO A 100 19.46 -21.18 2.37
C PRO A 100 18.53 -20.08 2.85
N TYR A 101 19.03 -19.02 3.47
CA TYR A 101 18.20 -17.94 3.98
C TYR A 101 17.75 -17.01 2.88
N HIS A 102 16.46 -16.67 2.90
CA HIS A 102 15.89 -15.66 2.00
C HIS A 102 16.28 -14.26 2.47
N ARG A 103 16.64 -13.42 1.51
CA ARG A 103 17.05 -12.05 1.77
C ARG A 103 16.26 -11.09 0.89
N TYR A 104 16.07 -9.88 1.39
CA TYR A 104 15.23 -8.88 0.73
C TYR A 104 15.87 -7.51 0.81
N LYS A 105 15.63 -6.73 -0.24
CA LYS A 105 15.94 -5.29 -0.24
C LYS A 105 14.64 -4.54 -0.40
N GLN A 106 14.29 -3.74 0.59
CA GLN A 106 13.06 -2.96 0.56
C GLN A 106 13.36 -1.49 0.83
N SER A 107 12.65 -0.60 0.11
CA SER A 107 12.63 0.81 0.47
C SER A 107 11.75 1.01 1.72
N THR A 108 12.06 2.03 2.51
CA THR A 108 11.22 2.35 3.68
C THR A 108 9.83 2.82 3.27
N ALA A 109 9.67 3.35 2.05
CA ALA A 109 8.33 3.67 1.52
C ALA A 109 7.46 2.42 1.37
N PHE A 110 8.06 1.23 1.23
CA PHE A 110 7.30 -0.03 1.13
C PHE A 110 6.82 -0.54 2.49
N MET A 111 7.53 -0.22 3.57
CA MET A 111 7.39 -0.92 4.84
C MET A 111 7.12 -0.03 6.06
N ARG A 112 7.24 1.30 5.93
CA ARG A 112 7.03 2.23 7.04
C ARG A 112 5.86 3.16 6.79
N VAL A 113 5.10 3.43 7.83
CA VAL A 113 3.84 4.19 7.76
C VAL A 113 4.05 5.57 7.15
N SER A 114 5.00 6.36 7.67
CA SER A 114 5.18 7.74 7.21
C SER A 114 5.77 7.83 5.82
N ASP A 115 6.76 6.99 5.52
CA ASP A 115 7.42 7.04 4.20
C ASP A 115 6.51 6.52 3.10
N PHE A 116 5.67 5.55 3.40
CA PHE A 116 4.62 5.08 2.50
C PHE A 116 3.65 6.21 2.17
N TYR A 117 3.17 6.92 3.17
CA TYR A 117 2.27 8.06 2.97
C TYR A 117 2.89 9.11 2.07
N THR A 118 4.12 9.51 2.35
CA THR A 118 4.82 10.53 1.57
C THR A 118 4.98 10.11 0.12
N TYR A 119 5.39 8.85 -0.09
CA TYR A 119 5.56 8.33 -1.45
C TYR A 119 4.26 8.41 -2.25
N TRP A 120 3.16 7.87 -1.70
CA TRP A 120 1.90 7.80 -2.45
C TRP A 120 1.24 9.15 -2.61
N LYS A 121 1.36 10.03 -1.61
CA LYS A 121 0.92 11.42 -1.75
C LYS A 121 1.62 12.09 -2.92
N ASN A 122 2.92 11.93 -3.02
CA ASN A 122 3.71 12.52 -4.10
C ASN A 122 3.43 11.88 -5.47
N LYS A 123 2.91 10.66 -5.49
CA LYS A 123 2.47 9.98 -6.71
C LYS A 123 1.04 10.31 -7.11
N GLY A 124 0.39 11.19 -6.39
CA GLY A 124 -0.94 11.67 -6.74
C GLY A 124 -2.10 10.90 -6.13
N ALA A 125 -1.86 10.08 -5.12
CA ALA A 125 -2.96 9.47 -4.38
C ALA A 125 -3.85 10.54 -3.77
N ASN A 126 -5.15 10.26 -3.71
CA ASN A 126 -6.10 11.18 -3.08
C ASN A 126 -6.06 10.94 -1.57
N ILE A 127 -5.73 11.99 -0.82
CA ILE A 127 -5.62 11.91 0.65
C ILE A 127 -6.86 12.52 1.28
N ILE A 128 -7.54 11.75 2.13
CA ILE A 128 -8.75 12.19 2.81
C ILE A 128 -8.58 12.00 4.31
N SER A 129 -8.57 13.11 5.05
CA SER A 129 -8.47 13.06 6.51
C SER A 129 -9.83 12.76 7.12
N CYS A 130 -9.84 11.87 8.10
CA CYS A 130 -11.05 11.46 8.81
C CYS A 130 -10.79 11.57 10.31
N LYS A 131 -11.49 12.48 10.98
CA LYS A 131 -11.25 12.76 12.40
C LYS A 131 -11.80 11.66 13.34
N ASN A 132 -12.67 10.79 12.83
CA ASN A 132 -13.26 9.71 13.63
C ASN A 132 -13.76 8.59 12.74
N ARG A 133 -14.23 7.52 13.36
CA ARG A 133 -14.76 6.35 12.63
C ARG A 133 -15.98 6.67 11.77
N THR A 134 -16.84 7.54 12.25
CA THR A 134 -18.04 7.92 11.49
C THR A 134 -17.65 8.57 10.17
N THR A 135 -16.73 9.50 10.19
CA THR A 135 -16.23 10.14 8.98
C THR A 135 -15.56 9.12 8.06
N LEU A 136 -14.77 8.20 8.62
CA LEU A 136 -14.15 7.13 7.85
C LEU A 136 -15.21 6.27 7.17
N GLN A 137 -16.27 5.84 7.90
CA GLN A 137 -17.35 5.05 7.33
C GLN A 137 -18.06 5.78 6.19
N ASP A 138 -18.21 7.10 6.30
CA ASP A 138 -18.85 7.90 5.25
C ASP A 138 -18.00 8.03 3.99
N LYS A 139 -16.69 8.05 4.12
CA LYS A 139 -15.78 8.39 3.02
C LYS A 139 -15.09 7.19 2.37
N ALA A 140 -15.03 6.06 3.05
CA ALA A 140 -14.29 4.90 2.60
C ALA A 140 -14.88 4.31 1.32
N LYS A 141 -13.99 3.66 0.56
CA LYS A 141 -14.34 2.86 -0.62
C LYS A 141 -13.55 1.58 -0.60
N LEU A 142 -14.04 0.57 -1.31
CA LEU A 142 -13.33 -0.69 -1.48
C LEU A 142 -11.93 -0.44 -2.08
N GLY A 143 -10.93 -1.07 -1.49
CA GLY A 143 -9.54 -0.93 -1.93
C GLY A 143 -8.80 0.26 -1.36
N ASP A 144 -9.47 1.12 -0.59
CA ASP A 144 -8.80 2.23 0.07
C ASP A 144 -7.75 1.73 1.05
N VAL A 145 -6.60 2.37 1.03
CA VAL A 145 -5.63 2.25 2.10
C VAL A 145 -6.00 3.24 3.18
N VAL A 146 -5.95 2.82 4.44
CA VAL A 146 -6.26 3.67 5.57
C VAL A 146 -5.14 3.58 6.58
N GLN A 147 -4.66 4.72 7.03
CA GLN A 147 -3.69 4.77 8.11
C GLN A 147 -4.34 5.27 9.39
N LEU A 148 -4.03 4.60 10.49
CA LEU A 148 -4.59 4.85 11.80
C LEU A 148 -3.62 5.72 12.60
N ALA A 149 -4.18 6.70 13.31
CA ALA A 149 -3.41 7.57 14.18
C ALA A 149 -4.03 7.66 15.57
N LYS A 150 -3.21 7.94 16.54
CA LYS A 150 -3.63 8.21 17.92
C LYS A 150 -2.74 9.29 18.50
N LYS A 151 -3.18 9.90 19.60
CA LYS A 151 -2.36 10.84 20.34
C LYS A 151 -1.31 10.09 21.16
N ASN A 152 -0.08 10.58 21.13
CA ASN A 152 0.95 10.08 22.04
C ASN A 152 0.86 10.78 23.39
N SER A 153 1.79 10.45 24.30
CA SER A 153 1.83 11.05 25.65
C SER A 153 2.01 12.57 25.64
N SER A 154 2.58 13.12 24.57
CA SER A 154 2.76 14.56 24.38
C SER A 154 1.57 15.23 23.70
N GLY A 155 0.48 14.50 23.44
CA GLY A 155 -0.69 15.01 22.72
C GLY A 155 -0.52 15.15 21.23
N LYS A 156 0.57 14.65 20.67
CA LYS A 156 0.85 14.71 19.24
C LYS A 156 0.18 13.54 18.50
N THR A 157 -0.41 13.81 17.36
CA THR A 157 -1.00 12.78 16.50
C THR A 157 0.11 11.97 15.83
N VAL A 158 0.07 10.65 16.02
CA VAL A 158 1.06 9.74 15.45
C VAL A 158 0.34 8.65 14.66
N TYR A 159 0.66 8.55 13.38
CA TYR A 159 0.18 7.45 12.54
C TYR A 159 1.02 6.22 12.79
N TYR A 160 0.38 5.09 13.08
CA TYR A 160 1.11 3.92 13.59
C TYR A 160 0.81 2.62 12.85
N HIS A 161 -0.21 2.58 11.98
CA HIS A 161 -0.60 1.34 11.30
C HIS A 161 -1.26 1.64 9.96
N THR A 162 -1.12 0.70 9.03
CA THR A 162 -1.70 0.79 7.69
C THR A 162 -2.57 -0.44 7.45
N ILE A 163 -3.81 -0.21 7.02
CA ILE A 163 -4.79 -1.24 6.72
C ILE A 163 -5.34 -1.01 5.32
N ILE A 164 -6.10 -1.99 4.80
CA ILE A 164 -6.77 -1.87 3.51
C ILE A 164 -8.24 -2.26 3.65
N ILE A 165 -9.13 -1.50 3.01
CA ILE A 165 -10.57 -1.75 3.04
C ILE A 165 -10.87 -2.89 2.06
N THR A 166 -11.41 -3.99 2.57
CA THR A 166 -11.60 -5.22 1.78
C THR A 166 -13.04 -5.66 1.63
N GLY A 167 -13.97 -5.00 2.30
CA GLY A 167 -15.38 -5.39 2.17
C GLY A 167 -16.31 -4.40 2.80
N ARG A 168 -17.60 -4.66 2.62
CA ARG A 168 -18.66 -3.90 3.27
C ARG A 168 -19.83 -4.83 3.54
N LYS A 169 -20.42 -4.74 4.73
CA LYS A 169 -21.58 -5.54 5.08
C LYS A 169 -22.49 -4.71 5.97
N LYS A 170 -23.77 -4.58 5.56
CA LYS A 170 -24.78 -3.82 6.30
C LYS A 170 -24.32 -2.40 6.65
N GLY A 171 -23.70 -1.73 5.68
CA GLY A 171 -23.23 -0.36 5.85
C GLY A 171 -21.93 -0.22 6.63
N ASP A 172 -21.37 -1.30 7.15
CA ASP A 172 -20.12 -1.30 7.90
C ASP A 172 -18.98 -1.74 7.01
N TRP A 173 -17.98 -0.88 6.86
CA TRP A 173 -16.78 -1.21 6.10
C TRP A 173 -15.93 -2.22 6.84
N LYS A 174 -15.30 -3.12 6.09
CA LYS A 174 -14.44 -4.17 6.59
C LYS A 174 -13.00 -3.92 6.12
N TYR A 175 -12.05 -4.30 6.95
CA TYR A 175 -10.64 -4.13 6.60
C TYR A 175 -9.84 -5.42 6.81
N SER A 176 -8.69 -5.48 6.15
CA SER A 176 -7.71 -6.54 6.35
C SER A 176 -6.36 -5.91 6.67
N ALA A 177 -5.57 -6.61 7.48
CA ALA A 177 -4.30 -6.11 7.97
C ALA A 177 -3.42 -7.24 8.48
N ARG A 178 -2.13 -6.95 8.59
CA ARG A 178 -1.18 -7.76 9.33
C ARG A 178 -0.82 -7.03 10.63
N SER A 179 -0.04 -7.68 11.52
CA SER A 179 0.11 -7.27 12.92
C SER A 179 -1.25 -7.31 13.62
N ASN A 180 -1.53 -8.38 14.32
CA ASN A 180 -2.88 -8.74 14.75
C ASN A 180 -3.75 -9.03 13.53
N SER A 181 -3.34 -10.02 12.77
CA SER A 181 -3.92 -10.36 11.47
C SER A 181 -5.44 -10.30 11.44
N ALA A 182 -5.98 -9.53 10.53
CA ALA A 182 -7.41 -9.35 10.37
C ALA A 182 -7.79 -9.58 8.90
N VAL A 183 -8.88 -10.33 8.70
CA VAL A 183 -9.50 -10.52 7.38
C VAL A 183 -10.96 -10.08 7.51
N ASP A 184 -11.35 -9.06 6.73
CA ASP A 184 -12.70 -8.53 6.76
C ASP A 184 -13.20 -8.22 8.18
N ALA A 185 -12.35 -7.60 8.99
CA ALA A 185 -12.72 -7.15 10.33
C ALA A 185 -13.52 -5.84 10.24
N SER A 186 -14.43 -5.67 11.19
CA SER A 186 -15.26 -4.45 11.20
C SER A 186 -14.44 -3.22 11.59
N ILE A 187 -14.60 -2.14 10.82
CA ILE A 187 -14.05 -0.84 11.17
C ILE A 187 -14.56 -0.37 12.53
N SER A 188 -15.79 -0.73 12.87
CA SER A 188 -16.39 -0.32 14.16
C SER A 188 -15.67 -0.89 15.37
N LYS A 189 -14.81 -1.90 15.18
CA LYS A 189 -13.97 -2.47 16.26
C LYS A 189 -12.66 -1.73 16.47
N ILE A 190 -12.32 -0.79 15.61
CA ILE A 190 -11.12 0.04 15.80
C ILE A 190 -11.43 1.06 16.91
N ALA A 191 -10.44 1.34 17.76
CA ALA A 191 -10.64 2.23 18.91
C ALA A 191 -11.23 3.58 18.49
N SER A 192 -12.21 4.05 19.24
CA SER A 192 -12.92 5.30 18.93
C SER A 192 -12.04 6.54 19.08
N THR A 193 -10.92 6.40 19.78
CA THR A 193 -9.96 7.50 19.96
C THR A 193 -9.06 7.71 18.75
N ASN A 194 -9.10 6.80 17.78
CA ASN A 194 -8.25 6.92 16.59
C ASN A 194 -8.78 7.98 15.63
N THR A 195 -7.86 8.60 14.93
CA THR A 195 -8.14 9.36 13.72
C THR A 195 -7.53 8.60 12.54
N PHE A 196 -7.90 9.00 11.33
CA PHE A 196 -7.55 8.24 10.13
C PHE A 196 -7.20 9.15 8.99
N ARG A 197 -6.40 8.62 8.06
CA ARG A 197 -6.31 9.21 6.72
C ARG A 197 -6.48 8.10 5.70
N ILE A 198 -7.30 8.38 4.70
CA ILE A 198 -7.44 7.51 3.53
C ILE A 198 -6.34 7.90 2.55
N ILE A 199 -5.66 6.90 2.01
CA ILE A 199 -4.73 7.05 0.89
C ILE A 199 -5.35 6.27 -0.26
N ARG A 200 -6.08 6.97 -1.12
CA ARG A 200 -6.78 6.34 -2.23
C ARG A 200 -5.86 6.26 -3.43
N ILE A 201 -5.38 5.07 -3.68
CA ILE A 201 -4.49 4.78 -4.80
C ILE A 201 -5.30 4.87 -6.10
N LYS A 202 -4.69 5.44 -7.13
CA LYS A 202 -5.34 5.58 -8.43
C LYS A 202 -4.82 4.56 -9.43
#